data_b9edcf33fae24fa5a01da66501ca008e
#
_entry.id   b9edcf33fae24fa5a01da66501ca008e
#
_cell.length_a   1.000
_cell.length_b   1.000
_cell.length_c   1.000
_cell.angle_alpha   90.00
_cell.angle_beta   90.00
_cell.angle_gamma   90.00
#
_symmetry.space_group_name_H-M   'P 1'
#
loop_
_entity.id
_entity.type
_entity.pdbx_description
1 polymer ?
#
loop_
_entity_poly.entity_id
_entity_poly.type
_entity_poly.pdbx_seq_one_letter_code
_entity_poly.pdbx_strand_id
1 'polypeptide(L)'
;MLHCASMQIAPVSPCLSISPRQPDHPFSQPSPNTVSAPTPDRIVIATRESRLALWQAEHVKARLEALYPSCTVELLGMTTRGDQILDRPLAKVGGKGLFVKELETALLDRAADIAVHSMKDVPMTLAPEFALVAIAEREVPLDAFVSNKYDSLDDMPPGAVVGTSSLRRESQIHAQYPMLAVSSLRGNLDTRLRKLDEGQYDAIILAAAGLTRLGLASRIRSTLPSDVSLPAAGQGALGIEALADRPEVAAWIAPLADARSAACVRAERATSRALAGSCEVPLGAYAEVQDGELWLRGFVALPDGSRIARAERRGPIDQPEALGLALADDLRADGADEILASL
;
A
#
# COMPACT_ATOMS: atom_id res chain seq x y z
N MET A 1 47.93 67.76 -9.71
CA MET A 1 46.76 68.10 -8.91
C MET A 1 45.53 67.50 -9.66
N LEU A 2 45.09 66.38 -9.29
CA LEU A 2 43.89 65.75 -9.87
C LEU A 2 43.06 65.25 -8.69
N HIS A 3 41.87 65.85 -8.54
CA HIS A 3 40.89 65.49 -7.50
C HIS A 3 40.25 64.14 -7.83
N CYS A 4 40.29 63.21 -6.88
CA CYS A 4 39.58 61.97 -6.89
C CYS A 4 38.25 62.21 -6.18
N ALA A 5 37.09 62.07 -6.90
CA ALA A 5 35.74 62.12 -6.34
C ALA A 5 35.36 60.79 -5.84
N SER A 6 35.03 60.68 -4.55
CA SER A 6 34.50 59.49 -3.90
C SER A 6 33.00 59.36 -4.20
N MET A 7 32.61 58.29 -4.87
CA MET A 7 31.22 57.91 -5.07
C MET A 7 30.77 57.03 -3.91
N GLN A 8 29.83 57.54 -3.08
CA GLN A 8 29.15 56.75 -2.04
C GLN A 8 28.08 55.86 -2.65
N ILE A 9 28.21 54.56 -2.42
CA ILE A 9 27.19 53.56 -2.79
C ILE A 9 26.22 53.42 -1.62
N ALA A 10 24.92 53.64 -1.86
CA ALA A 10 23.83 53.43 -0.91
C ALA A 10 23.61 51.94 -0.62
N PRO A 11 23.17 51.55 0.61
CA PRO A 11 22.94 50.16 0.97
C PRO A 11 21.66 49.63 0.32
N VAL A 12 21.78 48.44 -0.31
CA VAL A 12 20.68 47.69 -0.87
C VAL A 12 19.93 46.98 0.28
N SER A 13 18.62 47.18 0.38
CA SER A 13 17.74 46.49 1.31
C SER A 13 17.74 44.98 1.08
N PRO A 14 17.64 44.14 2.15
CA PRO A 14 17.61 42.70 2.00
C PRO A 14 16.26 42.24 1.43
N CYS A 15 16.32 41.39 0.41
CA CYS A 15 15.20 40.65 -0.17
C CYS A 15 14.50 39.84 0.91
N LEU A 16 13.17 39.98 0.98
CA LEU A 16 12.27 39.13 1.74
C LEU A 16 12.39 37.68 1.23
N SER A 17 12.92 36.82 2.08
CA SER A 17 12.93 35.37 1.85
C SER A 17 11.50 34.86 1.95
N ILE A 18 10.94 34.45 0.83
CA ILE A 18 9.69 33.69 0.78
C ILE A 18 10.04 32.25 1.16
N SER A 19 9.73 31.85 2.39
CA SER A 19 9.77 30.43 2.80
C SER A 19 8.75 29.65 1.99
N PRO A 20 9.11 28.50 1.41
CA PRO A 20 8.13 27.63 0.77
C PRO A 20 7.15 27.12 1.83
N ARG A 21 5.84 27.28 1.59
CA ARG A 21 4.81 26.63 2.39
C ARG A 21 5.03 25.11 2.30
N GLN A 22 5.24 24.47 3.44
CA GLN A 22 5.18 23.02 3.53
C GLN A 22 3.77 22.57 3.16
N PRO A 23 3.60 21.50 2.35
CA PRO A 23 2.29 20.91 2.11
C PRO A 23 1.77 20.34 3.43
N ASP A 24 0.51 20.65 3.74
CA ASP A 24 -0.22 20.14 4.91
C ASP A 24 -0.13 18.61 4.94
N HIS A 25 0.43 18.06 6.02
CA HIS A 25 0.56 16.63 6.24
C HIS A 25 -0.80 16.04 6.60
N PRO A 26 -1.30 15.01 5.90
CA PRO A 26 -2.56 14.34 6.22
C PRO A 26 -2.53 13.50 7.51
N PHE A 27 -1.42 13.50 8.24
CA PHE A 27 -1.26 12.83 9.53
C PHE A 27 -0.77 13.84 10.59
N SER A 28 -1.63 14.78 10.96
CA SER A 28 -1.41 15.55 12.18
C SER A 28 -1.57 14.60 13.37
N GLN A 29 -0.51 14.38 14.15
CA GLN A 29 -0.66 13.75 15.46
C GLN A 29 -1.59 14.59 16.30
N PRO A 30 -2.60 14.00 16.98
CA PRO A 30 -3.47 14.77 17.85
C PRO A 30 -2.63 15.38 18.98
N SER A 31 -2.77 16.68 19.16
CA SER A 31 -2.18 17.41 20.30
C SER A 31 -2.64 16.81 21.63
N PRO A 32 -1.82 16.79 22.71
CA PRO A 32 -2.14 16.12 23.98
C PRO A 32 -3.31 16.71 24.79
N ASN A 33 -4.10 17.61 24.23
CA ASN A 33 -5.35 18.14 24.81
C ASN A 33 -6.60 17.53 24.13
N THR A 34 -6.60 16.23 23.87
CA THR A 34 -7.78 15.54 23.36
C THR A 34 -8.84 15.48 24.46
N VAL A 35 -9.90 16.27 24.32
CA VAL A 35 -11.17 15.96 24.93
C VAL A 35 -11.52 14.56 24.51
N SER A 36 -11.62 13.62 25.46
CA SER A 36 -11.99 12.23 25.18
C SER A 36 -13.31 12.25 24.40
N ALA A 37 -13.30 11.77 23.17
CA ALA A 37 -14.53 11.64 22.40
C ALA A 37 -15.47 10.70 23.17
N PRO A 38 -16.79 10.99 23.22
CA PRO A 38 -17.75 10.11 23.87
C PRO A 38 -17.68 8.72 23.23
N THR A 39 -17.88 7.68 24.05
CA THR A 39 -17.93 6.30 23.57
C THR A 39 -18.99 6.17 22.48
N PRO A 40 -18.71 5.52 21.34
CA PRO A 40 -19.70 5.35 20.28
C PRO A 40 -20.82 4.40 20.72
N ASP A 41 -22.06 4.72 20.37
CA ASP A 41 -23.21 3.82 20.55
C ASP A 41 -23.34 2.86 19.35
N ARG A 42 -22.93 3.33 18.17
CA ARG A 42 -23.00 2.59 16.90
C ARG A 42 -21.86 3.00 15.98
N ILE A 43 -21.28 2.00 15.29
CA ILE A 43 -20.31 2.18 14.20
C ILE A 43 -20.72 1.32 13.01
N VAL A 44 -20.76 1.89 11.81
CA VAL A 44 -21.00 1.15 10.55
C VAL A 44 -19.72 1.07 9.75
N ILE A 45 -19.33 -0.15 9.37
CA ILE A 45 -18.13 -0.46 8.58
C ILE A 45 -18.54 -0.74 7.13
N ALA A 46 -18.15 0.10 6.18
CA ALA A 46 -18.23 -0.19 4.76
C ALA A 46 -17.16 -1.22 4.38
N THR A 47 -17.55 -2.24 3.63
CA THR A 47 -16.66 -3.31 3.17
C THR A 47 -17.13 -3.90 1.83
N ARG A 48 -16.19 -4.49 1.08
CA ARG A 48 -16.52 -5.28 -0.10
C ARG A 48 -17.08 -6.65 0.31
N GLU A 49 -17.88 -7.27 -0.56
CA GLU A 49 -18.49 -8.58 -0.30
C GLU A 49 -17.58 -9.78 -0.59
N SER A 50 -16.32 -9.55 -1.04
CA SER A 50 -15.38 -10.65 -1.22
C SER A 50 -15.04 -11.29 0.14
N ARG A 51 -14.88 -12.62 0.17
CA ARG A 51 -14.59 -13.37 1.40
C ARG A 51 -13.43 -12.78 2.22
N LEU A 52 -12.36 -12.33 1.55
CA LEU A 52 -11.22 -11.71 2.23
C LEU A 52 -11.59 -10.33 2.82
N ALA A 53 -12.34 -9.51 2.10
CA ALA A 53 -12.75 -8.20 2.59
C ALA A 53 -13.72 -8.33 3.77
N LEU A 54 -14.67 -9.26 3.72
CA LEU A 54 -15.55 -9.55 4.84
C LEU A 54 -14.76 -9.99 6.07
N TRP A 55 -13.79 -10.92 5.91
CA TRP A 55 -12.92 -11.31 7.02
C TRP A 55 -12.20 -10.11 7.64
N GLN A 56 -11.69 -9.18 6.82
CA GLN A 56 -11.00 -7.99 7.29
C GLN A 56 -11.93 -7.06 8.09
N ALA A 57 -13.15 -6.85 7.61
CA ALA A 57 -14.16 -6.04 8.28
C ALA A 57 -14.63 -6.69 9.58
N GLU A 58 -14.87 -8.00 9.61
CA GLU A 58 -15.23 -8.76 10.82
C GLU A 58 -14.11 -8.73 11.86
N HIS A 59 -12.84 -8.80 11.41
CA HIS A 59 -11.69 -8.66 12.31
C HIS A 59 -11.67 -7.27 12.99
N VAL A 60 -11.89 -6.20 12.23
CA VAL A 60 -11.97 -4.82 12.77
C VAL A 60 -13.19 -4.68 13.69
N LYS A 61 -14.35 -5.20 13.29
CA LYS A 61 -15.56 -5.23 14.10
C LYS A 61 -15.31 -5.87 15.46
N ALA A 62 -14.78 -7.09 15.49
CA ALA A 62 -14.50 -7.81 16.74
C ALA A 62 -13.56 -7.01 17.68
N ARG A 63 -12.55 -6.32 17.13
CA ARG A 63 -11.66 -5.46 17.91
C ARG A 63 -12.39 -4.22 18.46
N LEU A 64 -13.30 -3.61 17.70
CA LEU A 64 -14.09 -2.46 18.15
C LEU A 64 -15.10 -2.87 19.21
N GLU A 65 -15.78 -4.01 19.06
CA GLU A 65 -16.69 -4.55 20.08
C GLU A 65 -15.95 -4.88 21.39
N ALA A 66 -14.72 -5.36 21.32
CA ALA A 66 -13.88 -5.57 22.50
C ALA A 66 -13.46 -4.27 23.19
N LEU A 67 -13.20 -3.20 22.41
CA LEU A 67 -12.87 -1.86 22.96
C LEU A 67 -14.09 -1.12 23.51
N TYR A 68 -15.24 -1.30 22.88
CA TYR A 68 -16.49 -0.61 23.16
C TYR A 68 -17.65 -1.60 23.35
N PRO A 69 -17.75 -2.30 24.50
CA PRO A 69 -18.72 -3.39 24.68
C PRO A 69 -20.20 -2.96 24.58
N SER A 70 -20.50 -1.66 24.74
CA SER A 70 -21.86 -1.11 24.56
C SER A 70 -22.15 -0.65 23.14
N CYS A 71 -21.14 -0.64 22.25
CA CYS A 71 -21.29 -0.17 20.88
C CYS A 71 -21.83 -1.28 19.98
N THR A 72 -22.81 -0.97 19.15
CA THR A 72 -23.27 -1.86 18.08
C THR A 72 -22.40 -1.62 16.85
N VAL A 73 -21.68 -2.65 16.39
CA VAL A 73 -20.87 -2.55 15.17
C VAL A 73 -21.52 -3.33 14.05
N GLU A 74 -21.86 -2.65 12.96
CA GLU A 74 -22.55 -3.22 11.79
C GLU A 74 -21.65 -3.22 10.57
N LEU A 75 -21.85 -4.19 9.67
CA LEU A 75 -21.19 -4.25 8.36
C LEU A 75 -22.14 -3.80 7.26
N LEU A 76 -21.69 -2.90 6.40
CA LEU A 76 -22.33 -2.50 5.16
C LEU A 76 -21.54 -3.09 3.98
N GLY A 77 -21.98 -4.28 3.53
CA GLY A 77 -21.39 -4.97 2.38
C GLY A 77 -21.80 -4.33 1.06
N MET A 78 -20.85 -4.20 0.12
CA MET A 78 -21.12 -3.70 -1.21
C MET A 78 -20.22 -4.31 -2.28
N THR A 79 -20.75 -4.43 -3.48
CA THR A 79 -20.01 -4.89 -4.65
C THR A 79 -19.40 -3.70 -5.37
N THR A 80 -18.08 -3.69 -5.53
CA THR A 80 -17.39 -2.60 -6.24
C THR A 80 -17.28 -2.88 -7.73
N ARG A 81 -17.06 -1.82 -8.51
CA ARG A 81 -16.80 -1.94 -9.95
C ARG A 81 -15.58 -2.81 -10.25
N GLY A 82 -14.56 -2.76 -9.40
CA GLY A 82 -13.39 -3.61 -9.51
C GLY A 82 -13.69 -5.11 -9.34
N ASP A 83 -14.70 -5.46 -8.53
CA ASP A 83 -15.15 -6.84 -8.34
C ASP A 83 -15.90 -7.40 -9.54
N GLN A 84 -16.57 -6.53 -10.31
CA GLN A 84 -17.35 -6.90 -11.50
C GLN A 84 -16.48 -7.13 -12.75
N ILE A 85 -15.28 -6.52 -12.83
CA ILE A 85 -14.41 -6.60 -14.00
C ILE A 85 -13.48 -7.82 -13.88
N LEU A 86 -13.85 -8.92 -14.54
CA LEU A 86 -13.12 -10.19 -14.52
C LEU A 86 -12.43 -10.52 -15.85
N ASP A 87 -12.80 -9.86 -16.95
CA ASP A 87 -12.48 -10.21 -18.33
C ASP A 87 -11.21 -9.52 -18.87
N ARG A 88 -10.74 -8.44 -18.23
CA ARG A 88 -9.60 -7.66 -18.72
C ARG A 88 -8.68 -7.20 -17.59
N PRO A 89 -7.38 -6.92 -17.85
CA PRO A 89 -6.47 -6.36 -16.85
C PRO A 89 -6.96 -5.01 -16.33
N LEU A 90 -6.93 -4.81 -14.99
CA LEU A 90 -7.37 -3.54 -14.37
C LEU A 90 -6.54 -2.34 -14.84
N ALA A 91 -5.25 -2.55 -15.16
CA ALA A 91 -4.38 -1.55 -15.76
C ALA A 91 -4.94 -0.96 -17.07
N LYS A 92 -5.72 -1.74 -17.84
CA LYS A 92 -6.35 -1.31 -19.10
C LYS A 92 -7.74 -0.68 -18.92
N VAL A 93 -8.32 -0.73 -17.72
CA VAL A 93 -9.67 -0.22 -17.47
C VAL A 93 -9.64 1.25 -17.09
N GLY A 94 -8.49 1.74 -16.65
CA GLY A 94 -8.27 3.12 -16.26
C GLY A 94 -9.19 3.54 -15.10
N GLY A 95 -8.63 3.88 -13.97
CA GLY A 95 -9.41 4.41 -12.86
C GLY A 95 -8.75 4.13 -11.53
N LYS A 96 -8.16 5.16 -10.94
CA LYS A 96 -7.76 5.14 -9.53
C LYS A 96 -9.02 4.85 -8.70
N GLY A 97 -8.92 3.91 -7.76
CA GLY A 97 -10.00 3.69 -6.80
C GLY A 97 -11.10 2.71 -7.21
N LEU A 98 -10.88 1.80 -8.17
CA LEU A 98 -11.88 0.79 -8.60
C LEU A 98 -12.44 -0.08 -7.46
N PHE A 99 -11.74 -0.16 -6.33
CA PHE A 99 -12.13 -0.95 -5.16
C PHE A 99 -12.55 -0.12 -3.94
N VAL A 100 -12.42 1.22 -4.02
CA VAL A 100 -12.68 2.10 -2.87
C VAL A 100 -13.83 3.07 -3.10
N LYS A 101 -14.15 3.40 -4.37
CA LYS A 101 -15.10 4.46 -4.71
C LYS A 101 -16.50 4.26 -4.12
N GLU A 102 -17.02 3.04 -4.14
CA GLU A 102 -18.33 2.73 -3.58
C GLU A 102 -18.31 2.86 -2.05
N LEU A 103 -17.20 2.48 -1.41
CA LEU A 103 -17.00 2.62 0.03
C LEU A 103 -16.89 4.11 0.41
N GLU A 104 -16.09 4.89 -0.35
CA GLU A 104 -15.98 6.33 -0.18
C GLU A 104 -17.35 7.04 -0.35
N THR A 105 -18.15 6.60 -1.30
CA THR A 105 -19.53 7.10 -1.47
C THR A 105 -20.38 6.84 -0.22
N ALA A 106 -20.30 5.63 0.37
CA ALA A 106 -21.02 5.32 1.59
C ALA A 106 -20.55 6.18 2.79
N LEU A 107 -19.27 6.54 2.84
CA LEU A 107 -18.75 7.48 3.84
C LEU A 107 -19.32 8.90 3.63
N LEU A 108 -19.31 9.42 2.37
CA LEU A 108 -19.85 10.74 2.03
C LEU A 108 -21.34 10.84 2.32
N ASP A 109 -22.11 9.79 2.02
CA ASP A 109 -23.54 9.71 2.29
C ASP A 109 -23.86 9.47 3.79
N ARG A 110 -22.80 9.33 4.63
CA ARG A 110 -22.90 8.98 6.04
C ARG A 110 -23.69 7.70 6.31
N ALA A 111 -23.72 6.80 5.33
CA ALA A 111 -24.27 5.45 5.45
C ALA A 111 -23.29 4.51 6.19
N ALA A 112 -22.01 4.84 6.18
CA ALA A 112 -20.96 4.21 6.98
C ALA A 112 -20.10 5.25 7.70
N ASP A 113 -19.49 4.85 8.80
CA ASP A 113 -18.58 5.68 9.59
C ASP A 113 -17.13 5.48 9.19
N ILE A 114 -16.78 4.24 8.85
CA ILE A 114 -15.43 3.83 8.42
C ILE A 114 -15.50 2.86 7.24
N ALA A 115 -14.40 2.79 6.49
CA ALA A 115 -14.17 1.76 5.48
C ALA A 115 -12.89 0.98 5.81
N VAL A 116 -12.91 -0.35 5.61
CA VAL A 116 -11.78 -1.23 5.88
C VAL A 116 -11.19 -1.75 4.58
N HIS A 117 -9.86 -1.58 4.44
CA HIS A 117 -9.14 -1.91 3.22
C HIS A 117 -7.89 -2.74 3.47
N SER A 118 -7.51 -3.57 2.50
CA SER A 118 -6.10 -3.96 2.36
C SER A 118 -5.29 -2.73 1.97
N MET A 119 -4.28 -2.38 2.74
CA MET A 119 -3.53 -1.12 2.58
C MET A 119 -2.92 -0.93 1.18
N LYS A 120 -2.49 -2.03 0.54
CA LYS A 120 -1.93 -2.01 -0.82
C LYS A 120 -2.93 -1.61 -1.92
N ASP A 121 -4.24 -1.73 -1.63
CA ASP A 121 -5.31 -1.42 -2.57
C ASP A 121 -5.83 0.03 -2.41
N VAL A 122 -5.40 0.73 -1.34
CA VAL A 122 -5.73 2.13 -1.07
C VAL A 122 -4.92 3.04 -1.99
N PRO A 123 -5.55 4.00 -2.70
CA PRO A 123 -4.84 4.98 -3.53
C PRO A 123 -3.70 5.67 -2.76
N MET A 124 -2.57 5.92 -3.41
CA MET A 124 -1.41 6.56 -2.76
C MET A 124 -1.74 7.98 -2.28
N THR A 125 -2.69 8.65 -2.92
CA THR A 125 -3.26 9.95 -2.53
C THR A 125 -4.76 9.79 -2.40
N LEU A 126 -5.32 10.09 -1.24
CA LEU A 126 -6.76 10.17 -1.02
C LEU A 126 -7.28 11.54 -1.43
N ALA A 127 -8.56 11.62 -1.74
CA ALA A 127 -9.25 12.91 -1.87
C ALA A 127 -9.30 13.62 -0.50
N PRO A 128 -9.33 14.96 -0.46
CA PRO A 128 -9.20 15.72 0.79
C PRO A 128 -10.33 15.46 1.80
N GLU A 129 -11.45 14.92 1.33
CA GLU A 129 -12.59 14.54 2.18
C GLU A 129 -12.30 13.31 3.04
N PHE A 130 -11.28 12.52 2.70
CA PHE A 130 -10.97 11.24 3.36
C PHE A 130 -9.63 11.25 4.07
N ALA A 131 -9.54 10.48 5.15
CA ALA A 131 -8.32 10.26 5.89
C ALA A 131 -8.14 8.78 6.26
N LEU A 132 -6.90 8.28 6.20
CA LEU A 132 -6.52 7.04 6.86
C LEU A 132 -6.36 7.31 8.35
N VAL A 133 -7.36 6.92 9.14
CA VAL A 133 -7.41 7.18 10.58
C VAL A 133 -6.68 6.14 11.41
N ALA A 134 -6.44 4.94 10.86
CA ALA A 134 -5.57 3.94 11.45
C ALA A 134 -4.95 3.02 10.41
N ILE A 135 -3.73 2.56 10.69
CA ILE A 135 -3.08 1.42 10.05
C ILE A 135 -2.88 0.39 11.14
N ALA A 136 -3.57 -0.75 11.01
CA ALA A 136 -3.54 -1.81 12.00
C ALA A 136 -2.24 -2.65 11.90
N GLU A 137 -2.00 -3.47 12.92
CA GLU A 137 -0.89 -4.41 12.96
C GLU A 137 -0.78 -5.20 11.66
N ARG A 138 0.45 -5.27 11.12
CA ARG A 138 0.75 -5.86 9.82
C ARG A 138 0.91 -7.37 9.94
N GLU A 139 0.14 -8.11 9.14
CA GLU A 139 0.34 -9.53 8.89
C GLU A 139 1.55 -9.74 7.97
N VAL A 140 2.04 -10.98 7.83
CA VAL A 140 3.18 -11.34 6.97
C VAL A 140 3.09 -10.64 5.61
N PRO A 141 4.02 -9.72 5.30
CA PRO A 141 3.95 -8.88 4.10
C PRO A 141 4.43 -9.60 2.82
N LEU A 142 5.04 -10.78 2.98
CA LEU A 142 5.68 -11.52 1.89
C LEU A 142 4.67 -12.07 0.88
N ASP A 143 5.16 -12.34 -0.32
CA ASP A 143 4.43 -13.10 -1.31
C ASP A 143 4.54 -14.60 -1.02
N ALA A 144 3.48 -15.33 -1.29
CA ALA A 144 3.38 -16.77 -1.14
C ALA A 144 3.48 -17.44 -2.51
N PHE A 145 4.34 -18.42 -2.63
CA PHE A 145 4.37 -19.39 -3.71
C PHE A 145 3.35 -20.48 -3.40
N VAL A 146 2.41 -20.69 -4.32
CA VAL A 146 1.35 -21.68 -4.21
C VAL A 146 1.39 -22.57 -5.45
N SER A 147 1.60 -23.87 -5.25
CA SER A 147 1.62 -24.86 -6.31
C SER A 147 1.10 -26.19 -5.80
N ASN A 148 0.50 -26.98 -6.70
CA ASN A 148 0.12 -28.38 -6.43
C ASN A 148 1.23 -29.37 -6.82
N LYS A 149 2.31 -28.88 -7.48
CA LYS A 149 3.34 -29.72 -8.09
C LYS A 149 4.75 -29.44 -7.55
N TYR A 150 5.08 -28.20 -7.23
CA TYR A 150 6.43 -27.74 -6.90
C TYR A 150 6.47 -27.10 -5.52
N ASP A 151 7.60 -27.13 -4.85
CA ASP A 151 7.79 -26.56 -3.51
C ASP A 151 8.36 -25.13 -3.57
N SER A 152 9.03 -24.76 -4.65
CA SER A 152 9.61 -23.43 -4.86
C SER A 152 9.64 -23.04 -6.35
N LEU A 153 9.99 -21.77 -6.65
CA LEU A 153 10.26 -21.32 -8.02
C LEU A 153 11.48 -22.02 -8.63
N ASP A 154 12.48 -22.37 -7.80
CA ASP A 154 13.71 -23.03 -8.23
C ASP A 154 13.47 -24.47 -8.74
N ASP A 155 12.40 -25.12 -8.25
CA ASP A 155 12.03 -26.48 -8.65
C ASP A 155 11.26 -26.54 -9.98
N MET A 156 10.86 -25.38 -10.51
CA MET A 156 10.03 -25.32 -11.71
C MET A 156 10.87 -25.50 -12.99
N PRO A 157 10.46 -26.39 -13.92
CA PRO A 157 11.18 -26.60 -15.18
C PRO A 157 10.99 -25.42 -16.14
N PRO A 158 11.89 -25.23 -17.12
CA PRO A 158 11.73 -24.25 -18.18
C PRO A 158 10.37 -24.37 -18.88
N GLY A 159 9.72 -23.22 -19.12
CA GLY A 159 8.39 -23.14 -19.73
C GLY A 159 7.22 -23.35 -18.76
N ALA A 160 7.45 -23.70 -17.49
CA ALA A 160 6.39 -23.79 -16.50
C ALA A 160 5.71 -22.43 -16.28
N VAL A 161 4.40 -22.45 -16.06
CA VAL A 161 3.56 -21.25 -16.07
C VAL A 161 3.28 -20.76 -14.65
N VAL A 162 3.71 -19.53 -14.33
CA VAL A 162 3.41 -18.82 -13.08
C VAL A 162 2.27 -17.85 -13.30
N GLY A 163 1.18 -17.98 -12.53
CA GLY A 163 0.02 -17.11 -12.60
C GLY A 163 0.16 -15.87 -11.70
N THR A 164 0.17 -14.68 -12.30
CA THR A 164 0.03 -13.39 -11.60
C THR A 164 -0.54 -12.33 -12.54
N SER A 165 -1.22 -11.30 -12.01
CA SER A 165 -1.57 -10.08 -12.74
C SER A 165 -0.91 -8.85 -12.14
N SER A 166 0.06 -9.05 -11.27
CA SER A 166 0.83 -7.97 -10.66
C SER A 166 2.11 -7.75 -11.45
N LEU A 167 2.22 -6.59 -12.11
CA LEU A 167 3.44 -6.21 -12.84
C LEU A 167 4.67 -6.19 -11.93
N ARG A 168 4.48 -5.84 -10.64
CA ARG A 168 5.53 -5.91 -9.62
C ARG A 168 6.08 -7.33 -9.44
N ARG A 169 5.20 -8.35 -9.43
CA ARG A 169 5.62 -9.77 -9.31
C ARG A 169 6.20 -10.28 -10.62
N GLU A 170 5.52 -9.98 -11.72
CA GLU A 170 5.90 -10.38 -13.07
C GLU A 170 7.33 -9.95 -13.40
N SER A 171 7.66 -8.67 -13.20
CA SER A 171 9.00 -8.14 -13.49
C SER A 171 10.10 -8.82 -12.65
N GLN A 172 9.84 -9.11 -11.38
CA GLN A 172 10.80 -9.78 -10.50
C GLN A 172 10.99 -11.26 -10.87
N ILE A 173 9.91 -11.95 -11.28
CA ILE A 173 9.99 -13.33 -11.76
C ILE A 173 10.79 -13.38 -13.08
N HIS A 174 10.48 -12.51 -14.03
CA HIS A 174 11.23 -12.51 -15.31
C HIS A 174 12.70 -12.20 -15.12
N ALA A 175 13.05 -11.30 -14.19
CA ALA A 175 14.44 -10.94 -13.92
C ALA A 175 15.25 -12.09 -13.29
N GLN A 176 14.64 -12.92 -12.44
CA GLN A 176 15.35 -13.95 -11.70
C GLN A 176 15.16 -15.36 -12.31
N TYR A 177 14.01 -15.58 -12.94
CA TYR A 177 13.61 -16.88 -13.53
C TYR A 177 13.18 -16.69 -14.99
N PRO A 178 14.08 -16.24 -15.89
CA PRO A 178 13.74 -15.92 -17.29
C PRO A 178 13.28 -17.13 -18.10
N MET A 179 13.49 -18.36 -17.58
CA MET A 179 13.00 -19.57 -18.20
C MET A 179 11.53 -19.87 -17.91
N LEU A 180 10.90 -19.19 -16.92
CA LEU A 180 9.51 -19.41 -16.58
C LEU A 180 8.59 -18.51 -17.41
N ALA A 181 7.43 -19.04 -17.76
CA ALA A 181 6.37 -18.27 -18.40
C ALA A 181 5.49 -17.60 -17.35
N VAL A 182 5.20 -16.31 -17.48
CA VAL A 182 4.24 -15.62 -16.63
C VAL A 182 2.94 -15.41 -17.38
N SER A 183 1.82 -15.74 -16.75
CA SER A 183 0.49 -15.58 -17.33
C SER A 183 -0.47 -14.86 -16.40
N SER A 184 -1.37 -14.05 -16.98
CA SER A 184 -2.31 -13.23 -16.22
C SER A 184 -3.29 -14.08 -15.42
N LEU A 185 -3.37 -13.86 -14.10
CA LEU A 185 -4.26 -14.55 -13.17
C LEU A 185 -5.24 -13.57 -12.52
N ARG A 186 -6.52 -13.65 -12.87
CA ARG A 186 -7.59 -12.76 -12.40
C ARG A 186 -8.63 -13.47 -11.55
N GLY A 187 -9.36 -12.69 -10.76
CA GLY A 187 -10.40 -13.12 -9.84
C GLY A 187 -10.04 -12.83 -8.37
N ASN A 188 -10.96 -13.13 -7.46
CA ASN A 188 -10.68 -13.14 -6.03
C ASN A 188 -9.78 -14.33 -5.66
N LEU A 189 -9.40 -14.45 -4.38
CA LEU A 189 -8.47 -15.47 -3.92
C LEU A 189 -8.99 -16.90 -4.21
N ASP A 190 -10.26 -17.16 -3.94
CA ASP A 190 -10.87 -18.49 -4.18
C ASP A 190 -10.86 -18.85 -5.68
N THR A 191 -11.19 -17.90 -6.55
CA THR A 191 -11.13 -18.08 -8.01
C THR A 191 -9.72 -18.40 -8.49
N ARG A 192 -8.70 -17.72 -7.93
CA ARG A 192 -7.31 -17.95 -8.32
C ARG A 192 -6.82 -19.34 -7.89
N LEU A 193 -7.16 -19.77 -6.68
CA LEU A 193 -6.84 -21.11 -6.20
C LEU A 193 -7.54 -22.18 -7.04
N ARG A 194 -8.82 -22.01 -7.37
CA ARG A 194 -9.55 -22.91 -8.24
C ARG A 194 -8.91 -23.06 -9.62
N LYS A 195 -8.47 -21.96 -10.25
CA LYS A 195 -7.75 -22.00 -11.53
C LYS A 195 -6.44 -22.77 -11.46
N LEU A 196 -5.71 -22.66 -10.33
CA LEU A 196 -4.53 -23.49 -10.08
C LEU A 196 -4.90 -24.97 -9.96
N ASP A 197 -5.97 -25.29 -9.19
CA ASP A 197 -6.44 -26.65 -8.96
C ASP A 197 -6.96 -27.31 -10.26
N GLU A 198 -7.52 -26.51 -11.16
CA GLU A 198 -7.92 -26.93 -12.53
C GLU A 198 -6.72 -27.11 -13.48
N GLY A 199 -5.49 -26.85 -13.03
CA GLY A 199 -4.26 -27.03 -13.81
C GLY A 199 -4.01 -25.95 -14.88
N GLN A 200 -4.67 -24.78 -14.81
CA GLN A 200 -4.45 -23.66 -15.72
C GLN A 200 -3.06 -23.02 -15.53
N TYR A 201 -2.44 -23.25 -14.39
CA TYR A 201 -1.12 -22.75 -13.98
C TYR A 201 -0.35 -23.86 -13.26
N ASP A 202 0.97 -23.83 -13.35
CA ASP A 202 1.86 -24.71 -12.58
C ASP A 202 2.09 -24.19 -11.16
N ALA A 203 2.11 -22.87 -11.01
CA ALA A 203 2.14 -22.16 -9.73
C ALA A 203 1.44 -20.80 -9.84
N ILE A 204 1.07 -20.22 -8.70
CA ILE A 204 0.54 -18.86 -8.62
C ILE A 204 1.21 -18.11 -7.46
N ILE A 205 1.38 -16.78 -7.62
CA ILE A 205 1.92 -15.94 -6.56
C ILE A 205 0.81 -15.08 -5.95
N LEU A 206 0.63 -15.24 -4.65
CA LEU A 206 -0.38 -14.52 -3.85
C LEU A 206 0.28 -13.78 -2.69
N ALA A 207 -0.44 -12.85 -2.03
CA ALA A 207 0.02 -12.31 -0.75
C ALA A 207 -0.24 -13.34 0.37
N ALA A 208 0.77 -13.69 1.15
CA ALA A 208 0.67 -14.66 2.24
C ALA A 208 -0.42 -14.27 3.24
N ALA A 209 -0.50 -12.98 3.62
CA ALA A 209 -1.53 -12.46 4.52
C ALA A 209 -2.97 -12.81 4.11
N GLY A 210 -3.27 -12.83 2.80
CA GLY A 210 -4.61 -13.20 2.32
C GLY A 210 -4.94 -14.66 2.57
N LEU A 211 -3.98 -15.55 2.36
CA LEU A 211 -4.14 -16.99 2.61
C LEU A 211 -4.25 -17.26 4.13
N THR A 212 -3.38 -16.66 4.93
CA THR A 212 -3.39 -16.81 6.39
C THR A 212 -4.73 -16.37 6.99
N ARG A 213 -5.22 -15.19 6.61
CA ARG A 213 -6.49 -14.64 7.09
C ARG A 213 -7.70 -15.53 6.77
N LEU A 214 -7.67 -16.22 5.65
CA LEU A 214 -8.76 -17.14 5.27
C LEU A 214 -8.58 -18.58 5.77
N GLY A 215 -7.57 -18.86 6.62
CA GLY A 215 -7.27 -20.19 7.12
C GLY A 215 -6.71 -21.13 6.04
N LEU A 216 -6.13 -20.57 4.96
CA LEU A 216 -5.59 -21.31 3.83
C LEU A 216 -4.05 -21.34 3.83
N ALA A 217 -3.42 -21.16 5.00
CA ALA A 217 -1.97 -21.18 5.14
C ALA A 217 -1.35 -22.50 4.64
N SER A 218 -2.07 -23.63 4.73
CA SER A 218 -1.62 -24.94 4.21
C SER A 218 -1.44 -24.97 2.69
N ARG A 219 -1.96 -23.99 1.95
CA ARG A 219 -1.76 -23.83 0.50
C ARG A 219 -0.43 -23.16 0.16
N ILE A 220 0.23 -22.52 1.12
CA ILE A 220 1.53 -21.89 0.95
C ILE A 220 2.60 -22.99 0.94
N ARG A 221 3.28 -23.18 -0.19
CA ARG A 221 4.45 -24.07 -0.28
C ARG A 221 5.67 -23.40 0.34
N SER A 222 5.93 -22.16 -0.06
CA SER A 222 6.98 -21.33 0.50
C SER A 222 6.57 -19.84 0.45
N THR A 223 7.15 -19.04 1.32
CA THR A 223 7.11 -17.58 1.20
C THR A 223 8.32 -17.12 0.40
N LEU A 224 8.10 -16.18 -0.53
CA LEU A 224 9.20 -15.61 -1.30
C LEU A 224 9.92 -14.57 -0.42
N PRO A 225 11.23 -14.72 -0.20
CA PRO A 225 12.03 -13.71 0.50
C PRO A 225 11.96 -12.37 -0.21
N SER A 226 12.16 -11.28 0.52
CA SER A 226 12.01 -9.92 -0.02
C SER A 226 13.07 -9.53 -1.07
N ASP A 227 14.20 -10.24 -1.14
CA ASP A 227 15.20 -10.14 -2.20
C ASP A 227 14.76 -10.84 -3.50
N VAL A 228 13.91 -11.87 -3.41
CA VAL A 228 13.29 -12.55 -4.55
C VAL A 228 12.04 -11.81 -5.01
N SER A 229 11.16 -11.44 -4.09
CA SER A 229 9.92 -10.72 -4.39
C SER A 229 9.67 -9.61 -3.37
N LEU A 230 10.19 -8.40 -3.65
CA LEU A 230 9.96 -7.25 -2.80
C LEU A 230 8.47 -6.90 -2.77
N PRO A 231 7.85 -6.81 -1.57
CA PRO A 231 6.41 -6.58 -1.42
C PRO A 231 5.91 -5.28 -2.03
N ALA A 232 4.60 -5.19 -2.26
CA ALA A 232 3.93 -3.93 -2.58
C ALA A 232 3.82 -3.05 -1.33
N ALA A 233 3.82 -1.74 -1.50
CA ALA A 233 3.60 -0.78 -0.42
C ALA A 233 2.31 -1.11 0.35
N GLY A 234 2.42 -1.29 1.66
CA GLY A 234 1.31 -1.62 2.55
C GLY A 234 0.81 -3.08 2.48
N GLN A 235 1.49 -3.98 1.75
CA GLN A 235 1.07 -5.37 1.72
C GLN A 235 1.09 -5.98 3.12
N GLY A 236 0.03 -6.70 3.50
CA GLY A 236 -0.15 -7.30 4.82
C GLY A 236 -0.87 -6.40 5.84
N ALA A 237 -0.83 -5.07 5.69
CA ALA A 237 -1.51 -4.15 6.60
C ALA A 237 -2.99 -3.93 6.22
N LEU A 238 -3.82 -3.62 7.22
CA LEU A 238 -5.16 -3.09 7.05
C LEU A 238 -5.14 -1.57 7.25
N GLY A 239 -5.81 -0.84 6.36
CA GLY A 239 -6.08 0.58 6.51
C GLY A 239 -7.54 0.82 6.88
N ILE A 240 -7.78 1.72 7.81
CA ILE A 240 -9.11 2.16 8.19
C ILE A 240 -9.25 3.61 7.75
N GLU A 241 -10.22 3.85 6.88
CA GLU A 241 -10.51 5.13 6.28
C GLU A 241 -11.79 5.72 6.89
N ALA A 242 -11.83 7.02 7.08
CA ALA A 242 -13.00 7.77 7.52
C ALA A 242 -13.04 9.13 6.82
N LEU A 243 -14.14 9.87 7.00
CA LEU A 243 -14.20 11.28 6.60
C LEU A 243 -13.24 12.12 7.45
N ALA A 244 -12.51 13.02 6.82
CA ALA A 244 -11.54 13.91 7.46
C ALA A 244 -12.21 14.93 8.41
N ASP A 245 -13.48 15.24 8.19
CA ASP A 245 -14.29 16.16 9.01
C ASP A 245 -14.96 15.49 10.22
N ARG A 246 -14.59 14.22 10.54
CA ARG A 246 -15.14 13.44 11.65
C ARG A 246 -14.06 13.05 12.68
N PRO A 247 -13.51 14.02 13.44
CA PRO A 247 -12.45 13.76 14.41
C PRO A 247 -12.87 12.80 15.54
N GLU A 248 -14.17 12.73 15.87
CA GLU A 248 -14.70 11.76 16.85
C GLU A 248 -14.54 10.32 16.35
N VAL A 249 -14.78 10.05 15.06
CA VAL A 249 -14.57 8.73 14.47
C VAL A 249 -13.09 8.38 14.48
N ALA A 250 -12.21 9.31 14.10
CA ALA A 250 -10.77 9.11 14.15
C ALA A 250 -10.31 8.75 15.58
N ALA A 251 -10.86 9.41 16.62
CA ALA A 251 -10.56 9.13 18.02
C ALA A 251 -11.04 7.72 18.45
N TRP A 252 -12.20 7.27 17.99
CA TRP A 252 -12.69 5.92 18.28
C TRP A 252 -11.82 4.82 17.63
N ILE A 253 -11.26 5.11 16.47
CA ILE A 253 -10.48 4.14 15.69
C ILE A 253 -8.99 4.15 16.07
N ALA A 254 -8.48 5.24 16.64
CA ALA A 254 -7.07 5.39 17.02
C ALA A 254 -6.49 4.22 17.85
N PRO A 255 -7.21 3.57 18.78
CA PRO A 255 -6.69 2.42 19.53
C PRO A 255 -6.41 1.17 18.67
N LEU A 256 -6.90 1.12 17.44
CA LEU A 256 -6.60 0.02 16.50
C LEU A 256 -5.29 0.20 15.76
N ALA A 257 -4.71 1.41 15.80
CA ALA A 257 -3.47 1.72 15.10
C ALA A 257 -2.28 1.02 15.74
N ASP A 258 -1.37 0.50 14.89
CA ASP A 258 -0.06 0.02 15.27
C ASP A 258 1.01 0.97 14.77
N ALA A 259 1.74 1.60 15.68
CA ALA A 259 2.70 2.66 15.37
C ALA A 259 3.85 2.14 14.48
N ARG A 260 4.29 0.90 14.71
CA ARG A 260 5.39 0.28 13.95
C ARG A 260 4.98 -0.02 12.52
N SER A 261 3.82 -0.65 12.34
CA SER A 261 3.23 -0.91 11.01
C SER A 261 2.94 0.39 10.27
N ALA A 262 2.40 1.40 10.98
CA ALA A 262 2.11 2.70 10.40
C ALA A 262 3.38 3.40 9.88
N ALA A 263 4.48 3.40 10.65
CA ALA A 263 5.75 3.98 10.21
C ALA A 263 6.27 3.29 8.94
N CYS A 264 6.30 1.94 8.92
CA CYS A 264 6.70 1.18 7.74
C CYS A 264 5.85 1.53 6.52
N VAL A 265 4.53 1.46 6.65
CA VAL A 265 3.60 1.70 5.53
C VAL A 265 3.66 3.15 5.04
N ARG A 266 3.85 4.13 5.92
CA ARG A 266 4.00 5.54 5.55
C ARG A 266 5.26 5.77 4.72
N ALA A 267 6.40 5.17 5.10
CA ALA A 267 7.64 5.22 4.31
C ALA A 267 7.45 4.59 2.92
N GLU A 268 6.89 3.39 2.85
CA GLU A 268 6.61 2.69 1.60
C GLU A 268 5.69 3.50 0.67
N ARG A 269 4.60 4.05 1.21
CA ARG A 269 3.65 4.87 0.46
C ARG A 269 4.25 6.19 0.00
N ALA A 270 5.14 6.81 0.79
CA ALA A 270 5.84 8.03 0.39
C ALA A 270 6.73 7.78 -0.83
N THR A 271 7.49 6.68 -0.85
CA THR A 271 8.28 6.26 -2.02
C THR A 271 7.38 6.04 -3.24
N SER A 272 6.33 5.24 -3.08
CA SER A 272 5.41 4.93 -4.18
C SER A 272 4.72 6.18 -4.74
N ARG A 273 4.30 7.11 -3.87
CA ARG A 273 3.67 8.38 -4.27
C ARG A 273 4.62 9.28 -5.03
N ALA A 274 5.86 9.40 -4.56
CA ALA A 274 6.89 10.23 -5.21
C ALA A 274 7.23 9.75 -6.62
N LEU A 275 7.16 8.44 -6.87
CA LEU A 275 7.40 7.82 -8.17
C LEU A 275 6.12 7.66 -9.00
N ALA A 276 5.02 8.35 -8.64
CA ALA A 276 3.71 8.21 -9.27
C ALA A 276 3.24 6.76 -9.39
N GLY A 277 3.68 5.92 -8.44
CA GLY A 277 3.38 4.49 -8.42
C GLY A 277 1.88 4.23 -8.33
N SER A 278 1.41 3.33 -9.20
CA SER A 278 0.07 2.78 -9.19
C SER A 278 0.16 1.26 -9.32
N CYS A 279 -0.97 0.56 -9.28
CA CYS A 279 -0.99 -0.88 -9.58
C CYS A 279 -0.60 -1.21 -11.04
N GLU A 280 -0.43 -0.18 -11.86
CA GLU A 280 -0.08 -0.24 -13.29
C GLU A 280 1.42 -0.12 -13.53
N VAL A 281 2.20 0.10 -12.47
CA VAL A 281 3.67 0.24 -12.54
C VAL A 281 4.33 -0.93 -11.81
N PRO A 282 5.36 -1.56 -12.41
CA PRO A 282 6.19 -2.55 -11.74
C PRO A 282 7.06 -1.90 -10.64
N LEU A 283 6.42 -1.57 -9.51
CA LEU A 283 7.05 -0.90 -8.37
C LEU A 283 6.82 -1.71 -7.10
N GLY A 284 7.86 -1.88 -6.31
CA GLY A 284 7.82 -2.40 -4.95
C GLY A 284 8.45 -1.41 -3.98
N ALA A 285 7.88 -1.32 -2.77
CA ALA A 285 8.48 -0.60 -1.66
C ALA A 285 8.13 -1.34 -0.36
N TYR A 286 9.14 -1.66 0.42
CA TYR A 286 8.98 -2.45 1.63
C TYR A 286 9.92 -1.97 2.75
N ALA A 287 9.35 -1.67 3.91
CA ALA A 287 10.05 -1.26 5.11
C ALA A 287 9.91 -2.29 6.23
N GLU A 288 10.98 -2.45 6.98
CA GLU A 288 11.05 -3.21 8.24
C GLU A 288 11.68 -2.35 9.32
N VAL A 289 11.28 -2.56 10.56
CA VAL A 289 11.99 -1.97 11.70
C VAL A 289 13.07 -2.95 12.15
N GLN A 290 14.33 -2.53 12.05
CA GLN A 290 15.51 -3.27 12.51
C GLN A 290 16.33 -2.34 13.39
N ASP A 291 16.74 -2.81 14.58
CA ASP A 291 17.58 -2.07 15.53
C ASP A 291 17.04 -0.67 15.91
N GLY A 292 15.70 -0.50 15.87
CA GLY A 292 15.03 0.77 16.19
C GLY A 292 14.93 1.75 15.02
N GLU A 293 15.44 1.41 13.85
CA GLU A 293 15.36 2.19 12.62
C GLU A 293 14.47 1.52 11.57
N LEU A 294 13.99 2.31 10.61
CA LEU A 294 13.37 1.80 9.39
C LEU A 294 14.46 1.40 8.40
N TRP A 295 14.41 0.17 7.90
CA TRP A 295 15.12 -0.27 6.71
C TRP A 295 14.13 -0.37 5.55
N LEU A 296 14.21 0.59 4.62
CA LEU A 296 13.31 0.73 3.49
C LEU A 296 14.05 0.35 2.20
N ARG A 297 13.43 -0.54 1.42
CA ARG A 297 13.91 -1.02 0.12
C ARG A 297 12.88 -0.71 -0.95
N GLY A 298 13.33 -0.39 -2.15
CA GLY A 298 12.45 -0.10 -3.27
C GLY A 298 13.03 -0.55 -4.60
N PHE A 299 12.15 -0.74 -5.58
CA PHE A 299 12.54 -0.91 -6.97
C PHE A 299 11.46 -0.40 -7.92
N VAL A 300 11.91 -0.05 -9.14
CA VAL A 300 11.08 0.18 -10.32
C VAL A 300 11.66 -0.66 -11.46
N ALA A 301 10.81 -1.32 -12.24
CA ALA A 301 11.27 -2.21 -13.31
C ALA A 301 10.48 -2.06 -14.60
N LEU A 302 11.01 -2.57 -15.71
CA LEU A 302 10.21 -2.93 -16.88
C LEU A 302 9.43 -4.23 -16.60
N PRO A 303 8.24 -4.42 -17.19
CA PRO A 303 7.45 -5.64 -16.96
C PRO A 303 8.17 -6.94 -17.29
N ASP A 304 9.05 -6.92 -18.30
CA ASP A 304 9.86 -8.06 -18.74
C ASP A 304 11.12 -8.31 -17.87
N GLY A 305 11.32 -7.48 -16.83
CA GLY A 305 12.46 -7.59 -15.93
C GLY A 305 13.83 -7.25 -16.52
N SER A 306 13.89 -6.77 -17.77
CA SER A 306 15.15 -6.49 -18.49
C SER A 306 15.91 -5.29 -17.94
N ARG A 307 15.21 -4.37 -17.27
CA ARG A 307 15.80 -3.21 -16.59
C ARG A 307 15.11 -2.98 -15.24
N ILE A 308 15.91 -2.83 -14.19
CA ILE A 308 15.43 -2.60 -12.82
C ILE A 308 16.31 -1.56 -12.16
N ALA A 309 15.71 -0.47 -11.66
CA ALA A 309 16.31 0.47 -10.72
C ALA A 309 16.03 -0.03 -9.30
N ARG A 310 17.05 -0.07 -8.42
CA ARG A 310 16.93 -0.55 -7.03
C ARG A 310 17.65 0.39 -6.07
N ALA A 311 17.06 0.62 -4.91
CA ALA A 311 17.71 1.35 -3.84
C ALA A 311 17.23 0.87 -2.47
N GLU A 312 18.04 1.16 -1.44
CA GLU A 312 17.68 0.95 -0.05
C GLU A 312 18.20 2.08 0.82
N ARG A 313 17.47 2.36 1.90
CA ARG A 313 17.86 3.35 2.91
C ARG A 313 17.49 2.89 4.32
N ARG A 314 18.27 3.38 5.28
CA ARG A 314 17.94 3.31 6.71
C ARG A 314 17.70 4.71 7.24
N GLY A 315 16.83 4.82 8.23
CA GLY A 315 16.53 6.10 8.86
C GLY A 315 15.59 5.98 10.07
N PRO A 316 15.37 7.10 10.76
CA PRO A 316 14.63 7.13 12.00
C PRO A 316 13.14 6.77 11.78
N ILE A 317 12.57 6.04 12.73
CA ILE A 317 11.18 5.55 12.68
C ILE A 317 10.14 6.69 12.75
N ASP A 318 10.52 7.83 13.31
CA ASP A 318 9.66 9.02 13.46
C ASP A 318 9.65 9.94 12.23
N GLN A 319 10.47 9.61 11.19
CA GLN A 319 10.55 10.38 9.93
C GLN A 319 10.29 9.51 8.68
N PRO A 320 9.22 8.69 8.67
CA PRO A 320 9.03 7.70 7.62
C PRO A 320 8.81 8.31 6.23
N GLU A 321 8.09 9.43 6.13
CA GLU A 321 7.86 10.08 4.84
C GLU A 321 9.14 10.68 4.26
N ALA A 322 9.97 11.30 5.08
CA ALA A 322 11.26 11.85 4.65
C ALA A 322 12.16 10.72 4.12
N LEU A 323 12.20 9.58 4.81
CA LEU A 323 12.92 8.39 4.36
C LEU A 323 12.39 7.89 3.01
N GLY A 324 11.08 7.83 2.86
CA GLY A 324 10.43 7.39 1.61
C GLY A 324 10.72 8.30 0.42
N LEU A 325 10.73 9.63 0.63
CA LEU A 325 11.09 10.61 -0.40
C LEU A 325 12.56 10.47 -0.79
N ALA A 326 13.46 10.34 0.19
CA ALA A 326 14.89 10.15 -0.07
C ALA A 326 15.18 8.85 -0.84
N LEU A 327 14.46 7.75 -0.56
CA LEU A 327 14.57 6.52 -1.34
C LEU A 327 14.09 6.72 -2.79
N ALA A 328 13.01 7.49 -3.00
CA ALA A 328 12.53 7.78 -4.33
C ALA A 328 13.57 8.56 -5.16
N ASP A 329 14.31 9.48 -4.53
CA ASP A 329 15.39 10.21 -5.20
C ASP A 329 16.57 9.29 -5.56
N ASP A 330 16.92 8.32 -4.70
CA ASP A 330 17.94 7.31 -5.03
C ASP A 330 17.49 6.42 -6.21
N LEU A 331 16.22 6.01 -6.23
CA LEU A 331 15.68 5.23 -7.35
C LEU A 331 15.70 6.02 -8.67
N ARG A 332 15.42 7.33 -8.64
CA ARG A 332 15.57 8.20 -9.82
C ARG A 332 17.03 8.28 -10.28
N ALA A 333 17.97 8.42 -9.35
CA ALA A 333 19.40 8.42 -9.65
C ALA A 333 19.86 7.09 -10.28
N ASP A 334 19.19 5.97 -9.96
CA ASP A 334 19.42 4.64 -10.56
C ASP A 334 18.60 4.38 -11.85
N GLY A 335 17.92 5.40 -12.37
CA GLY A 335 17.22 5.36 -13.66
C GLY A 335 15.74 5.02 -13.61
N ALA A 336 15.09 5.20 -12.45
CA ALA A 336 13.64 4.92 -12.35
C ALA A 336 12.79 5.80 -13.29
N ASP A 337 13.18 7.07 -13.50
CA ASP A 337 12.42 7.98 -14.36
C ASP A 337 12.42 7.52 -15.83
N GLU A 338 13.56 7.01 -16.33
CA GLU A 338 13.63 6.46 -17.70
C GLU A 338 12.81 5.18 -17.86
N ILE A 339 12.77 4.33 -16.81
CA ILE A 339 11.92 3.14 -16.80
C ILE A 339 10.46 3.57 -16.82
N LEU A 340 10.05 4.50 -15.96
CA LEU A 340 8.67 4.99 -15.86
C LEU A 340 8.21 5.67 -17.16
N ALA A 341 9.09 6.42 -17.81
CA ALA A 341 8.78 7.09 -19.08
C ALA A 341 8.60 6.12 -20.26
N SER A 342 9.05 4.88 -20.14
CA SER A 342 8.94 3.84 -21.19
C SER A 342 7.74 2.90 -21.00
N LEU A 343 6.96 3.04 -19.92
CA LEU A 343 5.74 2.28 -19.65
C LEU A 343 4.50 2.91 -20.28
#